data_4815202add41abe60ebb8a225860ab00
#
_entry.id   4815202add41abe60ebb8a225860ab00
#
_cell.length_a   1.000
_cell.length_b   1.000
_cell.length_c   1.000
_cell.angle_alpha   90.00
_cell.angle_beta   90.00
_cell.angle_gamma   90.00
#
_symmetry.space_group_name_H-M   'P 1'
#
loop_
_entity.id
_entity.type
_entity.pdbx_description
1 polymer ?
#
loop_
_entity_poly.entity_id
_entity_poly.type
_entity_poly.pdbx_seq_one_letter_code
_entity_poly.pdbx_strand_id
1 'polypeptide(L)'
;MEYERGRKDGVSSNVGPKPTFTGNAMQDAVLDDGGKGEVRVYSVIFEPGARTFWHSHAAGQTLLVSSGEGMVQTRDGDKRVVRAGDVVWAPPGEVHWHGAGPHSFLSHTAVSLGLTSWEEEVSEDHYHEAFGDE
;
A
#
# COMPACT_ATOMS: atom_id res chain seq x y z
N MET A 1 -4.99 -3.85 26.38
CA MET A 1 -5.61 -4.25 25.10
C MET A 1 -6.19 -3.02 24.42
N GLU A 2 -5.93 -2.87 23.13
CA GLU A 2 -6.56 -1.83 22.33
C GLU A 2 -7.46 -2.48 21.28
N TYR A 3 -8.62 -1.87 21.08
CA TYR A 3 -9.58 -2.32 20.08
C TYR A 3 -9.93 -1.16 19.17
N GLU A 4 -9.89 -1.39 17.86
CA GLU A 4 -10.27 -0.40 16.87
C GLU A 4 -11.13 -1.03 15.77
N ARG A 5 -12.12 -0.29 15.29
CA ARG A 5 -12.86 -0.72 14.10
C ARG A 5 -11.94 -0.64 12.90
N GLY A 6 -11.95 -1.67 12.07
CA GLY A 6 -11.17 -1.71 10.85
C GLY A 6 -11.73 -0.83 9.74
N ARG A 7 -12.98 -0.39 9.88
CA ARG A 7 -13.61 0.55 8.92
C ARG A 7 -14.21 1.72 9.68
N LYS A 8 -13.81 2.91 9.29
CA LYS A 8 -14.31 4.16 9.82
C LYS A 8 -14.93 4.96 8.67
N ASP A 9 -14.51 6.18 8.47
CA ASP A 9 -15.12 7.04 7.45
C ASP A 9 -14.44 6.94 6.08
N GLY A 10 -13.24 6.39 6.02
CA GLY A 10 -12.47 6.31 4.80
C GLY A 10 -12.15 7.68 4.21
N VAL A 11 -10.91 8.08 4.25
CA VAL A 11 -10.48 9.34 3.66
C VAL A 11 -9.52 9.09 2.50
N SER A 12 -9.40 10.07 1.61
CA SER A 12 -8.43 9.98 0.53
C SER A 12 -7.03 9.72 1.08
N SER A 13 -6.31 8.81 0.45
CA SER A 13 -4.93 8.53 0.82
C SER A 13 -3.99 9.68 0.53
N ASN A 14 -4.42 10.66 -0.28
CA ASN A 14 -3.64 11.84 -0.63
C ASN A 14 -4.08 13.05 0.21
N VAL A 15 -3.93 12.98 1.53
CA VAL A 15 -4.33 14.06 2.44
C VAL A 15 -3.20 15.00 2.84
N GLY A 16 -1.97 14.65 2.56
CA GLY A 16 -0.81 15.46 2.89
C GLY A 16 -0.54 16.57 1.86
N PRO A 17 0.50 17.39 2.08
CA PRO A 17 0.86 18.47 1.16
C PRO A 17 1.40 17.98 -0.18
N LYS A 18 1.85 16.72 -0.24
CA LYS A 18 2.31 16.08 -1.48
C LYS A 18 1.59 14.76 -1.64
N PRO A 19 1.24 14.39 -2.88
CA PRO A 19 0.62 13.09 -3.11
C PRO A 19 1.62 11.95 -2.83
N THR A 20 1.08 10.83 -2.36
CA THR A 20 1.84 9.59 -2.14
C THR A 20 1.20 8.40 -2.85
N PHE A 21 0.08 8.65 -3.54
CA PHE A 21 -0.66 7.67 -4.32
C PHE A 21 -0.99 8.23 -5.68
N THR A 22 -0.99 7.39 -6.70
CA THR A 22 -1.53 7.68 -8.02
C THR A 22 -2.91 7.04 -8.10
N GLY A 23 -3.89 7.75 -8.67
CA GLY A 23 -5.26 7.29 -8.75
C GLY A 23 -6.00 7.46 -7.43
N ASN A 24 -7.17 6.84 -7.33
CA ASN A 24 -8.02 6.99 -6.16
C ASN A 24 -7.83 5.82 -5.20
N ALA A 25 -7.35 6.13 -4.02
CA ALA A 25 -7.26 5.18 -2.92
C ALA A 25 -7.81 5.84 -1.66
N MET A 26 -8.45 5.04 -0.83
CA MET A 26 -9.02 5.50 0.44
C MET A 26 -8.44 4.69 1.57
N GLN A 27 -8.17 5.34 2.69
CA GLN A 27 -7.60 4.65 3.83
C GLN A 27 -8.30 5.03 5.12
N ASP A 28 -8.29 4.08 6.04
CA ASP A 28 -8.65 4.31 7.42
C ASP A 28 -7.41 4.04 8.29
N ALA A 29 -7.03 4.99 9.10
CA ALA A 29 -5.99 4.80 10.09
C ALA A 29 -6.61 4.04 11.26
N VAL A 30 -6.40 2.72 11.29
CA VAL A 30 -7.04 1.85 12.29
C VAL A 30 -6.31 1.95 13.61
N LEU A 31 -5.00 1.88 13.58
CA LEU A 31 -4.17 2.00 14.76
C LEU A 31 -2.98 2.90 14.47
N ASP A 32 -2.76 3.86 15.34
CA ASP A 32 -1.60 4.74 15.28
C ASP A 32 -1.07 4.86 16.71
N ASP A 33 0.23 4.72 16.87
CA ASP A 33 0.86 4.73 18.19
C ASP A 33 1.12 6.13 18.75
N GLY A 34 0.32 7.11 18.35
CA GLY A 34 0.45 8.48 18.81
C GLY A 34 1.56 9.26 18.11
N GLY A 35 1.88 8.88 16.90
CA GLY A 35 2.89 9.57 16.08
C GLY A 35 4.32 9.12 16.37
N LYS A 36 4.51 8.08 17.17
CA LYS A 36 5.85 7.54 17.43
C LYS A 36 6.45 6.85 16.23
N GLY A 37 5.61 6.39 15.30
CA GLY A 37 6.07 5.72 14.09
C GLY A 37 6.54 4.30 14.28
N GLU A 38 6.28 3.70 15.45
CA GLU A 38 6.71 2.33 15.72
C GLU A 38 5.81 1.32 15.04
N VAL A 39 4.48 1.48 15.17
CA VAL A 39 3.51 0.63 14.50
C VAL A 39 2.30 1.45 14.05
N ARG A 40 1.87 1.23 12.82
CA ARG A 40 0.64 1.83 12.28
C ARG A 40 -0.09 0.76 11.50
N VAL A 41 -1.39 0.72 11.66
CA VAL A 41 -2.25 -0.22 10.93
C VAL A 41 -3.25 0.58 10.13
N TYR A 42 -3.20 0.41 8.81
CA TYR A 42 -4.10 1.11 7.89
C TYR A 42 -4.90 0.11 7.09
N SER A 43 -6.18 0.38 6.93
CA SER A 43 -7.05 -0.34 5.99
C SER A 43 -7.15 0.50 4.73
N VAL A 44 -6.75 -0.06 3.60
CA VAL A 44 -6.63 0.69 2.35
C VAL A 44 -7.43 0.01 1.25
N ILE A 45 -8.19 0.79 0.48
CA ILE A 45 -8.89 0.34 -0.71
C ILE A 45 -8.38 1.15 -1.89
N PHE A 46 -7.90 0.44 -2.91
CA PHE A 46 -7.45 1.04 -4.17
C PHE A 46 -8.49 0.79 -5.25
N GLU A 47 -8.91 1.85 -5.95
CA GLU A 47 -9.68 1.67 -7.17
C GLU A 47 -8.80 1.09 -8.27
N PRO A 48 -9.38 0.48 -9.33
CA PRO A 48 -8.56 -0.03 -10.44
C PRO A 48 -7.58 1.02 -10.96
N GLY A 49 -6.33 0.61 -11.12
CA GLY A 49 -5.25 1.49 -11.56
C GLY A 49 -4.57 2.29 -10.47
N ALA A 50 -5.14 2.37 -9.28
CA ALA A 50 -4.55 3.13 -8.18
C ALA A 50 -3.40 2.37 -7.54
N ARG A 51 -2.37 3.10 -7.14
CA ARG A 51 -1.17 2.53 -6.53
C ARG A 51 -0.44 3.55 -5.67
N THR A 52 0.40 3.04 -4.78
CA THR A 52 1.29 3.89 -3.99
C THR A 52 2.43 4.42 -4.87
N PHE A 53 3.09 5.47 -4.40
CA PHE A 53 4.43 5.82 -4.87
C PHE A 53 5.43 4.77 -4.37
N TRP A 54 6.63 4.78 -4.91
CA TRP A 54 7.73 4.02 -4.35
C TRP A 54 7.98 4.47 -2.92
N HIS A 55 8.19 3.51 -2.02
CA HIS A 55 8.42 3.83 -0.60
C HIS A 55 9.06 2.67 0.13
N SER A 56 9.52 2.94 1.32
CA SER A 56 10.08 1.93 2.21
C SER A 56 9.66 2.21 3.66
N HIS A 57 9.78 1.19 4.48
CA HIS A 57 9.45 1.28 5.91
C HIS A 57 10.68 0.89 6.72
N ALA A 58 11.07 1.73 7.67
CA ALA A 58 12.32 1.56 8.42
C ALA A 58 12.45 0.19 9.10
N ALA A 59 11.34 -0.38 9.58
CA ALA A 59 11.34 -1.68 10.25
C ALA A 59 10.48 -2.73 9.52
N GLY A 60 10.05 -2.43 8.28
CA GLY A 60 9.30 -3.35 7.45
C GLY A 60 7.81 -3.09 7.41
N GLN A 61 7.13 -3.84 6.55
CA GLN A 61 5.68 -3.75 6.40
C GLN A 61 5.10 -5.11 6.07
N THR A 62 3.98 -5.44 6.72
CA THR A 62 3.17 -6.60 6.35
C THR A 62 1.89 -6.12 5.68
N LEU A 63 1.56 -6.72 4.54
CA LEU A 63 0.29 -6.49 3.85
C LEU A 63 -0.56 -7.75 3.97
N LEU A 64 -1.80 -7.58 4.37
CA LEU A 64 -2.79 -8.66 4.48
C LEU A 64 -3.89 -8.35 3.46
N VAL A 65 -3.88 -9.05 2.35
CA VAL A 65 -4.83 -8.79 1.26
C VAL A 65 -6.19 -9.39 1.62
N SER A 66 -7.23 -8.58 1.59
CA SER A 66 -8.58 -8.98 1.97
C SER A 66 -9.48 -9.25 0.77
N SER A 67 -9.34 -8.49 -0.32
CA SER A 67 -10.17 -8.70 -1.50
C SER A 67 -9.56 -8.00 -2.72
N GLY A 68 -10.00 -8.43 -3.90
CA GLY A 68 -9.54 -7.88 -5.16
C GLY A 68 -8.23 -8.49 -5.62
N GLU A 69 -7.60 -7.83 -6.59
CA GLU A 69 -6.35 -8.27 -7.19
C GLU A 69 -5.45 -7.08 -7.45
N GLY A 70 -4.18 -7.25 -7.19
CA GLY A 70 -3.20 -6.20 -7.42
C GLY A 70 -1.79 -6.74 -7.51
N MET A 71 -0.84 -5.89 -7.19
CA MET A 71 0.58 -6.22 -7.32
C MET A 71 1.38 -5.56 -6.22
N VAL A 72 2.45 -6.23 -5.84
CA VAL A 72 3.56 -5.65 -5.07
C VAL A 72 4.82 -5.87 -5.89
N GLN A 73 5.62 -4.82 -6.03
CA GLN A 73 6.88 -4.90 -6.77
C GLN A 73 7.98 -4.17 -6.02
N THR A 74 9.16 -4.79 -5.94
CA THR A 74 10.35 -4.18 -5.36
C THR A 74 11.12 -3.40 -6.41
N ARG A 75 12.00 -2.51 -5.95
CA ARG A 75 12.80 -1.67 -6.85
C ARG A 75 13.73 -2.50 -7.75
N ASP A 76 14.17 -3.65 -7.28
CA ASP A 76 15.03 -4.54 -8.06
C ASP A 76 14.25 -5.42 -9.06
N GLY A 77 12.93 -5.31 -9.11
CA GLY A 77 12.10 -5.95 -10.12
C GLY A 77 11.37 -7.21 -9.69
N ASP A 78 11.56 -7.70 -8.47
CA ASP A 78 10.75 -8.82 -7.97
C ASP A 78 9.30 -8.36 -7.86
N LYS A 79 8.40 -9.08 -8.52
CA LYS A 79 6.98 -8.70 -8.55
C LYS A 79 6.09 -9.90 -8.28
N ARG A 80 5.00 -9.63 -7.56
CA ARG A 80 4.00 -10.64 -7.20
C ARG A 80 2.61 -10.09 -7.42
N VAL A 81 1.80 -10.83 -8.16
CA VAL A 81 0.36 -10.59 -8.20
C VAL A 81 -0.21 -11.07 -6.86
N VAL A 82 -1.03 -10.23 -6.23
CA VAL A 82 -1.62 -10.56 -4.94
C VAL A 82 -3.13 -10.61 -5.02
N ARG A 83 -3.72 -11.52 -4.25
CA ARG A 83 -5.16 -11.78 -4.20
C ARG A 83 -5.60 -11.97 -2.75
N ALA A 84 -6.90 -12.06 -2.54
CA ALA A 84 -7.48 -12.25 -1.21
C ALA A 84 -6.84 -13.43 -0.48
N GLY A 85 -6.44 -13.20 0.76
CA GLY A 85 -5.77 -14.19 1.60
C GLY A 85 -4.25 -14.15 1.55
N ASP A 86 -3.68 -13.44 0.59
CA ASP A 86 -2.23 -13.37 0.47
C ASP A 86 -1.64 -12.45 1.55
N VAL A 87 -0.44 -12.79 1.98
CA VAL A 87 0.34 -12.00 2.94
C VAL A 87 1.69 -11.67 2.32
N VAL A 88 2.06 -10.40 2.38
CA VAL A 88 3.34 -9.92 1.87
C VAL A 88 4.15 -9.36 3.03
N TRP A 89 5.41 -9.73 3.11
CA TRP A 89 6.36 -9.11 4.03
C TRP A 89 7.40 -8.35 3.22
N ALA A 90 7.43 -7.03 3.43
CA ALA A 90 8.47 -6.17 2.88
C ALA A 90 9.50 -5.91 3.98
N PRO A 91 10.73 -6.43 3.85
CA PRO A 91 11.75 -6.27 4.90
C PRO A 91 12.12 -4.81 5.17
N PRO A 92 12.75 -4.51 6.31
CA PRO A 92 13.21 -3.15 6.62
C PRO A 92 14.00 -2.53 5.48
N GLY A 93 13.59 -1.33 5.07
CA GLY A 93 14.30 -0.55 4.06
C GLY A 93 14.09 -0.97 2.61
N GLU A 94 13.35 -2.05 2.35
CA GLU A 94 13.10 -2.47 0.97
C GLU A 94 12.14 -1.51 0.27
N VAL A 95 12.61 -0.91 -0.81
CA VAL A 95 11.80 0.03 -1.60
C VAL A 95 10.86 -0.75 -2.50
N HIS A 96 9.57 -0.45 -2.40
CA HIS A 96 8.54 -1.16 -3.14
C HIS A 96 7.35 -0.24 -3.43
N TRP A 97 6.44 -0.73 -4.25
CA TRP A 97 5.11 -0.14 -4.40
C TRP A 97 4.07 -1.26 -4.42
N HIS A 98 2.84 -0.92 -4.08
CA HIS A 98 1.71 -1.83 -4.21
C HIS A 98 0.47 -1.07 -4.67
N GLY A 99 -0.44 -1.81 -5.28
CA GLY A 99 -1.66 -1.21 -5.80
C GLY A 99 -2.55 -2.19 -6.52
N ALA A 100 -3.68 -1.67 -6.98
CA ALA A 100 -4.68 -2.44 -7.71
C ALA A 100 -4.24 -2.72 -9.14
N GLY A 101 -4.77 -3.80 -9.70
CA GLY A 101 -4.62 -4.07 -11.12
C GLY A 101 -5.46 -3.10 -11.96
N PRO A 102 -5.25 -3.11 -13.28
CA PRO A 102 -5.98 -2.18 -14.16
C PRO A 102 -7.47 -2.49 -14.27
N HIS A 103 -7.89 -3.70 -13.92
CA HIS A 103 -9.28 -4.15 -14.08
C HIS A 103 -9.91 -4.64 -12.77
N SER A 104 -9.27 -4.41 -11.64
CA SER A 104 -9.77 -4.85 -10.34
C SER A 104 -9.43 -3.82 -9.27
N PHE A 105 -10.28 -3.71 -8.26
CA PHE A 105 -9.89 -3.02 -7.05
C PHE A 105 -8.98 -3.92 -6.20
N LEU A 106 -8.33 -3.34 -5.22
CA LEU A 106 -7.54 -4.07 -4.23
C LEU A 106 -7.85 -3.51 -2.84
N SER A 107 -8.10 -4.39 -1.90
CA SER A 107 -8.27 -4.02 -0.49
C SER A 107 -7.28 -4.80 0.36
N HIS A 108 -6.54 -4.10 1.20
CA HIS A 108 -5.61 -4.73 2.13
C HIS A 108 -5.53 -3.99 3.46
N THR A 109 -5.00 -4.68 4.46
CA THR A 109 -4.58 -4.06 5.71
C THR A 109 -3.06 -3.98 5.68
N ALA A 110 -2.53 -2.80 5.96
CA ALA A 110 -1.09 -2.57 6.03
C ALA A 110 -0.66 -2.38 7.48
N VAL A 111 0.27 -3.21 7.92
CA VAL A 111 0.93 -3.05 9.23
C VAL A 111 2.32 -2.54 8.96
N SER A 112 2.53 -1.25 9.21
CA SER A 112 3.78 -0.56 8.90
C SER A 112 4.59 -0.32 10.16
N LEU A 113 5.85 -0.70 10.12
CA LEU A 113 6.76 -0.65 11.27
C LEU A 113 7.87 0.35 11.00
N GLY A 114 8.05 1.28 11.94
CA GLY A 114 9.00 2.37 11.78
C GLY A 114 8.46 3.46 10.85
N LEU A 115 9.28 4.46 10.58
CA LEU A 115 8.89 5.58 9.72
C LEU A 115 8.91 5.17 8.25
N THR A 116 8.03 5.78 7.47
CA THR A 116 7.93 5.56 6.03
C THR A 116 8.75 6.62 5.29
N SER A 117 9.53 6.17 4.31
CA SER A 117 10.26 7.06 3.40
C SER A 117 9.60 6.99 2.02
N TRP A 118 9.04 8.10 1.58
CA TRP A 118 8.38 8.20 0.29
C TRP A 118 9.36 8.67 -0.77
N GLU A 119 9.29 8.07 -1.96
CA GLU A 119 10.09 8.41 -3.12
C GLU A 119 9.19 8.86 -4.27
N GLU A 120 9.61 8.69 -5.51
CA GLU A 120 8.85 9.16 -6.67
C GLU A 120 7.65 8.28 -6.97
N GLU A 121 6.75 8.79 -7.79
CA GLU A 121 5.60 8.00 -8.24
C GLU A 121 6.03 6.86 -9.18
N VAL A 122 5.21 5.84 -9.25
CA VAL A 122 5.35 4.76 -10.23
C VAL A 122 4.76 5.29 -11.54
N SER A 123 5.60 5.43 -12.57
CA SER A 123 5.16 5.98 -13.85
C SER A 123 4.11 5.09 -14.51
N GLU A 124 3.31 5.68 -15.41
CA GLU A 124 2.32 4.92 -16.18
C GLU A 124 2.99 3.79 -16.96
N ASP A 125 4.13 4.07 -17.59
CA ASP A 125 4.86 3.06 -18.36
C ASP A 125 5.32 1.90 -17.46
N HIS A 126 5.88 2.22 -16.31
CA HIS A 126 6.33 1.20 -15.37
C HIS A 126 5.16 0.35 -14.86
N TYR A 127 4.05 1.01 -14.54
CA TYR A 127 2.85 0.32 -14.06
C TYR A 127 2.33 -0.66 -15.13
N HIS A 128 2.22 -0.21 -16.38
CA HIS A 128 1.75 -1.07 -17.47
C HIS A 128 2.70 -2.24 -17.73
N GLU A 129 4.01 -2.01 -17.69
CA GLU A 129 5.00 -3.08 -17.84
C GLU A 129 4.86 -4.13 -16.72
N ALA A 130 4.59 -3.68 -15.50
CA ALA A 130 4.46 -4.59 -14.36
C ALA A 130 3.30 -5.57 -14.55
N PHE A 131 2.21 -5.14 -15.20
CA PHE A 131 1.06 -6.00 -15.49
C PHE A 131 1.13 -6.68 -16.87
N GLY A 132 2.19 -6.47 -17.64
CA GLY A 132 2.44 -7.20 -18.88
C GLY A 132 1.51 -6.85 -20.03
N ASP A 133 1.33 -5.61 -20.37
CA ASP A 133 0.55 -5.15 -21.55
C ASP A 133 -0.91 -5.62 -21.57
N GLU A 134 -1.50 -5.84 -20.45
CA GLU A 134 -2.90 -6.26 -20.36
C GLU A 134 -3.87 -5.10 -20.35
#